data_692f381d74a4678b8975926f0d7a162c
#
_entry.id   692f381d74a4678b8975926f0d7a162c
#
_cell.length_a   1.000
_cell.length_b   1.000
_cell.length_c   1.000
_cell.angle_alpha   90.00
_cell.angle_beta   90.00
_cell.angle_gamma   90.00
#
_symmetry.space_group_name_H-M   'P 1'
#
loop_
_entity.id
_entity.type
_entity.pdbx_description
1 polymer ?
#
loop_
_entity_poly.entity_id
_entity_poly.type
_entity_poly.pdbx_seq_one_letter_code
_entity_poly.pdbx_strand_id
1 'polypeptide(L)'
;MTPAESAQLGSILHWLVPAIKAATDVQRVYYLAVMERAPHFHLWLVPKKNEGELRGAAYLAQQPPLTASYSAAEAMSRKIREQFEQP
;
A
#
# COMPACT_ATOMS: atom_id res chain seq x y z
N MET A 1 12.33 -13.38 9.12
CA MET A 1 11.18 -13.92 8.38
C MET A 1 11.49 -15.32 7.89
N THR A 2 10.63 -16.25 8.20
CA THR A 2 10.80 -17.64 7.75
C THR A 2 10.36 -17.81 6.30
N PRO A 3 10.78 -18.90 5.62
CA PRO A 3 10.28 -19.19 4.28
C PRO A 3 8.75 -19.30 4.21
N ALA A 4 8.12 -19.87 5.24
CA ALA A 4 6.66 -19.98 5.29
C ALA A 4 6.01 -18.58 5.39
N GLU A 5 6.58 -17.71 6.19
CA GLU A 5 6.10 -16.33 6.32
C GLU A 5 6.27 -15.54 5.01
N SER A 6 7.39 -15.74 4.33
CA SER A 6 7.64 -15.11 3.03
C SER A 6 6.63 -15.56 1.98
N ALA A 7 6.31 -16.86 1.94
CA ALA A 7 5.31 -17.39 1.02
C ALA A 7 3.93 -16.81 1.33
N GLN A 8 3.59 -16.69 2.60
CA GLN A 8 2.33 -16.14 3.04
C GLN A 8 2.22 -14.65 2.68
N LEU A 9 3.31 -13.90 2.85
CA LEU A 9 3.37 -12.50 2.44
C LEU A 9 3.13 -12.35 0.95
N GLY A 10 3.76 -13.20 0.13
CA GLY A 10 3.55 -13.19 -1.32
C GLY A 10 2.09 -13.42 -1.69
N SER A 11 1.44 -14.37 -1.03
CA SER A 11 0.01 -14.65 -1.23
C SER A 11 -0.85 -13.44 -0.88
N ILE A 12 -0.57 -12.80 0.26
CA ILE A 12 -1.30 -11.60 0.69
C ILE A 12 -1.14 -10.48 -0.34
N LEU A 13 0.08 -10.23 -0.79
CA LEU A 13 0.35 -9.17 -1.77
C LEU A 13 -0.33 -9.45 -3.10
N HIS A 14 -0.43 -10.70 -3.49
CA HIS A 14 -1.10 -11.09 -4.73
C HIS A 14 -2.55 -10.59 -4.78
N TRP A 15 -3.25 -10.62 -3.67
CA TRP A 15 -4.64 -10.17 -3.59
C TRP A 15 -4.77 -8.71 -3.14
N LEU A 16 -3.88 -8.26 -2.25
CA LEU A 16 -3.97 -6.93 -1.66
C LEU A 16 -3.61 -5.81 -2.64
N VAL A 17 -2.57 -5.99 -3.45
CA VAL A 17 -2.15 -4.94 -4.38
C VAL A 17 -3.23 -4.64 -5.42
N PRO A 18 -3.84 -5.64 -6.08
CA PRO A 18 -4.97 -5.35 -6.96
C PRO A 18 -6.17 -4.72 -6.24
N ALA A 19 -6.41 -5.10 -4.99
CA ALA A 19 -7.50 -4.52 -4.20
C ALA A 19 -7.25 -3.03 -3.93
N ILE A 20 -6.02 -2.66 -3.59
CA ILE A 20 -5.65 -1.26 -3.39
C ILE A 20 -5.81 -0.47 -4.69
N LYS A 21 -5.35 -1.02 -5.82
CA LYS A 21 -5.49 -0.37 -7.12
C LYS A 21 -6.95 -0.13 -7.47
N ALA A 22 -7.81 -1.11 -7.23
CA ALA A 22 -9.23 -0.99 -7.52
C ALA A 22 -9.91 0.04 -6.61
N ALA A 23 -9.59 0.03 -5.32
CA ALA A 23 -10.21 0.92 -4.34
C ALA A 23 -9.78 2.38 -4.51
N THR A 24 -8.54 2.60 -4.92
CA THR A 24 -7.97 3.95 -5.06
C THR A 24 -7.93 4.45 -6.50
N ASP A 25 -8.30 3.61 -7.45
CA ASP A 25 -8.31 3.93 -8.88
C ASP A 25 -6.94 4.40 -9.38
N VAL A 26 -5.88 3.70 -8.96
CA VAL A 26 -4.51 3.99 -9.40
C VAL A 26 -3.95 2.79 -10.16
N GLN A 27 -2.97 3.05 -11.01
CA GLN A 27 -2.32 2.01 -11.82
C GLN A 27 -1.07 1.44 -11.15
N ARG A 28 -0.52 2.15 -10.17
CA ARG A 28 0.74 1.76 -9.53
C ARG A 28 0.63 1.83 -8.02
N VAL A 29 1.24 0.85 -7.38
CA VAL A 29 1.43 0.83 -5.92
C VAL A 29 2.91 0.65 -5.67
N TYR A 30 3.51 1.57 -4.92
CA TYR A 30 4.90 1.47 -4.54
C TYR A 30 5.04 0.66 -3.26
N TYR A 31 6.06 -0.17 -3.21
CA TYR A 31 6.43 -0.95 -2.04
C TYR A 31 7.63 -0.27 -1.39
N LEU A 32 7.54 0.01 -0.12
CA LEU A 32 8.62 0.66 0.63
C LEU A 32 8.86 -0.04 1.95
N ALA A 33 10.08 -0.48 2.18
CA ALA A 33 10.49 -1.04 3.44
C ALA A 33 11.77 -0.35 3.91
N VAL A 34 11.72 0.23 5.12
CA VAL A 34 12.87 0.85 5.75
C VAL A 34 13.06 0.17 7.09
N MET A 35 14.19 -0.57 7.24
CA MET A 35 14.43 -1.48 8.35
C MET A 35 15.51 -0.95 9.31
N GLU A 36 15.65 0.36 9.44
CA GLU A 36 16.74 0.93 10.21
C GLU A 36 16.53 0.87 11.73
N ARG A 37 15.30 1.04 12.18
CA ARG A 37 15.01 1.20 13.61
C ARG A 37 14.02 0.20 14.16
N ALA A 38 13.14 -0.31 13.32
CA ALA A 38 12.13 -1.25 13.77
C ALA A 38 12.72 -2.67 13.86
N PRO A 39 12.55 -3.36 14.98
CA PRO A 39 13.06 -4.72 15.12
C PRO A 39 12.19 -5.78 14.43
N HIS A 40 11.08 -5.37 13.84
CA HIS A 40 10.16 -6.26 13.13
C HIS A 40 10.04 -5.85 11.67
N PHE A 41 9.63 -6.79 10.83
CA PHE A 41 9.37 -6.52 9.43
C PHE A 41 8.15 -5.63 9.27
N HIS A 42 8.25 -4.66 8.38
CA HIS A 42 7.10 -3.86 7.96
C HIS A 42 7.26 -3.46 6.49
N LEU A 43 6.14 -3.25 5.82
CA LEU A 43 6.11 -2.88 4.43
C LEU A 43 5.00 -1.84 4.21
N TRP A 44 5.37 -0.72 3.62
CA TRP A 44 4.41 0.30 3.22
C TRP A 44 3.96 0.03 1.80
N LEU A 45 2.66 0.10 1.55
CA LEU A 45 2.10 0.04 0.22
C LEU A 45 1.49 1.41 -0.07
N VAL A 46 2.09 2.12 -1.02
CA VAL A 46 1.73 3.51 -1.31
C VAL A 46 1.12 3.59 -2.71
N PRO A 47 -0.21 3.79 -2.81
CA PRO A 47 -0.82 3.98 -4.13
C PRO A 47 -0.35 5.30 -4.73
N LYS A 48 0.17 5.24 -5.95
CA LYS A 48 0.63 6.43 -6.65
C LYS A 48 -0.51 7.05 -7.42
N LYS A 49 -0.86 8.29 -7.10
CA LYS A 49 -1.85 9.05 -7.85
C LYS A 49 -1.39 9.17 -9.30
N ASN A 50 -2.32 9.07 -10.23
CA ASN A 50 -2.03 9.07 -11.66
C ASN A 50 -1.61 10.44 -12.19
N GLU A 51 -1.65 11.47 -11.38
CA GLU A 51 -1.32 12.84 -11.75
C GLU A 51 0.14 13.15 -11.47
N GLY A 52 0.75 13.96 -12.33
CA GLY A 52 2.09 14.46 -12.14
C GLY A 52 3.17 13.58 -12.73
N GLU A 53 4.38 14.12 -12.76
CA GLU A 53 5.54 13.49 -13.40
C GLU A 53 6.47 12.80 -12.40
N LEU A 54 6.32 13.07 -11.11
CA LEU A 54 7.17 12.49 -10.10
C LEU A 54 6.94 10.98 -10.00
N ARG A 55 8.03 10.23 -9.92
CA ARG A 55 8.00 8.78 -9.86
C ARG A 55 9.03 8.27 -8.85
N GLY A 56 8.76 7.08 -8.31
CA GLY A 56 9.67 6.38 -7.43
C GLY A 56 10.04 7.16 -6.18
N ALA A 57 11.33 7.21 -5.86
CA ALA A 57 11.80 7.88 -4.65
C ALA A 57 11.45 9.36 -4.61
N ALA A 58 11.47 10.04 -5.75
CA ALA A 58 11.10 11.46 -5.82
C ALA A 58 9.64 11.67 -5.45
N TYR A 59 8.75 10.80 -5.91
CA TYR A 59 7.33 10.85 -5.55
C TYR A 59 7.14 10.64 -4.05
N LEU A 60 7.79 9.64 -3.49
CA LEU A 60 7.66 9.32 -2.07
C LEU A 60 8.22 10.43 -1.17
N ALA A 61 9.31 11.07 -1.59
CA ALA A 61 9.94 12.14 -0.81
C ALA A 61 9.08 13.41 -0.75
N GLN A 62 8.20 13.62 -1.71
CA GLN A 62 7.41 14.84 -1.81
C GLN A 62 5.94 14.65 -1.45
N GLN A 63 5.63 13.59 -0.72
CA GLN A 63 4.26 13.41 -0.24
C GLN A 63 3.85 14.52 0.71
N PRO A 64 2.64 15.08 0.55
CA PRO A 64 2.15 16.08 1.49
C PRO A 64 1.91 15.46 2.86
N PRO A 65 1.82 16.30 3.92
CA PRO A 65 1.44 15.80 5.23
C PRO A 65 0.12 15.04 5.17
N LEU A 66 -0.07 14.09 6.08
CA LEU A 66 -1.31 13.35 6.17
C LEU A 66 -2.46 14.32 6.48
N THR A 67 -3.43 14.38 5.57
CA THR A 67 -4.57 15.27 5.70
C THR A 67 -5.90 14.51 5.76
N ALA A 68 -5.86 13.19 5.57
CA ALA A 68 -7.07 12.38 5.59
C ALA A 68 -7.65 12.33 7.00
N SER A 69 -8.97 12.53 7.10
CA SER A 69 -9.68 12.37 8.35
C SER A 69 -9.78 10.88 8.71
N TYR A 70 -10.07 10.59 9.98
CA TYR A 70 -10.31 9.21 10.40
C TYR A 70 -11.43 8.56 9.60
N SER A 71 -12.53 9.28 9.37
CA SER A 71 -13.65 8.73 8.63
C SER A 71 -13.30 8.44 7.17
N ALA A 72 -12.48 9.27 6.53
CA ALA A 72 -12.02 9.02 5.16
C ALA A 72 -11.11 7.79 5.11
N ALA A 73 -10.22 7.64 6.07
CA ALA A 73 -9.33 6.49 6.17
C ALA A 73 -10.13 5.20 6.41
N GLU A 74 -11.13 5.26 7.28
CA GLU A 74 -11.99 4.11 7.56
C GLU A 74 -12.79 3.69 6.32
N ALA A 75 -13.35 4.66 5.59
CA ALA A 75 -14.08 4.38 4.36
C ALA A 75 -13.18 3.73 3.31
N MET A 76 -11.95 4.21 3.15
CA MET A 76 -11.00 3.62 2.22
C MET A 76 -10.60 2.21 2.65
N SER A 77 -10.40 1.99 3.93
CA SER A 77 -10.10 0.68 4.49
C SER A 77 -11.19 -0.33 4.15
N ARG A 78 -12.46 0.06 4.25
CA ARG A 78 -13.59 -0.80 3.87
C ARG A 78 -13.58 -1.13 2.39
N LYS A 79 -13.32 -0.14 1.54
CA LYS A 79 -13.26 -0.36 0.08
C LYS A 79 -12.16 -1.36 -0.27
N ILE A 80 -11.00 -1.22 0.34
CA ILE A 80 -9.90 -2.14 0.10
C ILE A 80 -10.27 -3.54 0.57
N ARG A 81 -10.88 -3.66 1.74
CA ARG A 81 -11.30 -4.96 2.29
C ARG A 81 -12.31 -5.64 1.37
N GLU A 82 -13.30 -4.91 0.87
CA GLU A 82 -14.30 -5.46 -0.04
C GLU A 82 -13.65 -6.03 -1.30
N GLN A 83 -12.69 -5.33 -1.86
CA GLN A 83 -11.97 -5.81 -3.04
C GLN A 83 -11.05 -6.98 -2.71
N PHE A 84 -10.45 -6.97 -1.55
CA PHE A 84 -9.53 -8.02 -1.10
C PHE A 84 -10.23 -9.35 -0.85
N GLU A 85 -11.45 -9.31 -0.32
CA GLU A 85 -12.20 -10.51 0.02
C GLU A 85 -12.89 -11.16 -1.18
N GLN A 86 -12.85 -10.51 -2.33
CA GLN A 86 -13.41 -11.10 -3.56
C GLN A 86 -12.36 -11.95 -4.25
N PRO A 87 -12.61 -13.26 -4.37
CA PRO A 87 -11.68 -14.14 -5.08
C PRO A 87 -11.61 -13.85 -6.57
#